data_592f8e6a58208499994e8733824131a7
#
_entry.id   592f8e6a58208499994e8733824131a7
#
_cell.length_a   1.000
_cell.length_b   1.000
_cell.length_c   1.000
_cell.angle_alpha   90.00
_cell.angle_beta   90.00
_cell.angle_gamma   90.00
#
_symmetry.space_group_name_H-M   'P 1'
#
loop_
_entity.id
_entity.type
_entity.pdbx_description
1 polymer ?
#
loop_
_entity_poly.entity_id
_entity_poly.type
_entity_poly.pdbx_seq_one_letter_code
_entity_poly.pdbx_strand_id
1 'polypeptide(L)'
;MINGELIVDNFAGGGGASTGIELATGYSVDIAINHDPEAIKMHKANHPNTKHYCENVWAVDPVKACKGHPIGLAWFSPDCKHFSKAKGGKPKDKNIRGLAWVALRWAGLVRPRVIMLENVEEFKTWGPLNRRHHPIKSKQGRTFEKFVQQLTDLGYEVQFKELVAADYGAPTMRKRFFMIARCDGKPIVWPDPTHAPADSEEVKKGLLKPYVGAYTQLDFSLPCPSIFDTSEEIKEKYGIRAVRPLAQKTMDRIARGFIKFILNNPKPFIIQCN
;
A
#
# COMPACT_ATOMS: atom_id res chain seq x y z
N MET A 1 13.27 17.79 1.83
CA MET A 1 12.23 18.89 1.82
C MET A 1 12.05 19.43 0.42
N ILE A 2 10.81 19.60 -0.02
CA ILE A 2 10.47 20.26 -1.29
C ILE A 2 10.13 21.72 -0.99
N ASN A 3 10.88 22.68 -1.57
CA ASN A 3 10.64 24.13 -1.38
C ASN A 3 10.54 24.56 0.10
N GLY A 4 11.32 23.93 0.99
CA GLY A 4 11.29 24.18 2.44
C GLY A 4 10.17 23.46 3.21
N GLU A 5 9.34 22.66 2.55
CA GLU A 5 8.27 21.87 3.14
C GLU A 5 8.69 20.41 3.33
N LEU A 6 8.30 19.81 4.46
CA LEU A 6 8.56 18.39 4.76
C LEU A 6 7.67 17.46 3.94
N ILE A 7 8.19 16.27 3.68
CA ILE A 7 7.45 15.10 3.20
C ILE A 7 7.41 14.07 4.31
N VAL A 8 6.21 13.62 4.67
CA VAL A 8 6.00 12.67 5.77
C VAL A 8 5.29 11.42 5.26
N ASP A 9 5.83 10.23 5.55
CA ASP A 9 5.23 8.93 5.25
C ASP A 9 4.79 8.25 6.56
N ASN A 10 3.48 8.21 6.78
CA ASN A 10 2.88 7.53 7.93
C ASN A 10 2.45 6.11 7.53
N PHE A 11 2.75 5.13 8.38
CA PHE A 11 2.61 3.70 8.10
C PHE A 11 3.59 3.22 7.03
N ALA A 12 4.78 3.78 6.99
CA ALA A 12 5.74 3.72 5.89
C ALA A 12 6.17 2.29 5.46
N GLY A 13 5.91 1.25 6.28
CA GLY A 13 6.30 -0.13 5.95
C GLY A 13 7.77 -0.25 5.57
N GLY A 14 8.07 -0.98 4.49
CA GLY A 14 9.43 -1.12 3.95
C GLY A 14 9.86 -0.04 2.98
N GLY A 15 9.05 1.03 2.77
CA GLY A 15 9.42 2.18 1.96
C GLY A 15 8.82 2.24 0.54
N GLY A 16 7.80 1.43 0.23
CA GLY A 16 7.21 1.44 -1.11
C GLY A 16 6.61 2.80 -1.51
N ALA A 17 5.88 3.45 -0.61
CA ALA A 17 5.33 4.80 -0.84
C ALA A 17 6.44 5.84 -0.91
N SER A 18 7.43 5.78 -0.01
CA SER A 18 8.59 6.66 0.00
C SER A 18 9.37 6.57 -1.32
N THR A 19 9.62 5.36 -1.85
CA THR A 19 10.25 5.16 -3.17
C THR A 19 9.44 5.80 -4.29
N GLY A 20 8.10 5.61 -4.29
CA GLY A 20 7.22 6.23 -5.28
C GLY A 20 7.24 7.77 -5.21
N ILE A 21 7.27 8.33 -4.01
CA ILE A 21 7.38 9.77 -3.79
C ILE A 21 8.72 10.30 -4.30
N GLU A 22 9.82 9.62 -3.99
CA GLU A 22 11.17 9.98 -4.49
C GLU A 22 11.23 9.96 -6.02
N LEU A 23 10.71 8.90 -6.65
CA LEU A 23 10.67 8.80 -8.12
C LEU A 23 9.85 9.93 -8.76
N ALA A 24 8.76 10.33 -8.13
CA ALA A 24 7.87 11.36 -8.65
C ALA A 24 8.37 12.79 -8.42
N THR A 25 9.10 13.03 -7.34
CA THR A 25 9.47 14.39 -6.90
C THR A 25 10.96 14.68 -7.01
N GLY A 26 11.80 13.65 -7.04
CA GLY A 26 13.25 13.78 -6.92
C GLY A 26 13.74 14.09 -5.50
N TYR A 27 12.86 14.04 -4.50
CA TYR A 27 13.18 14.34 -3.10
C TYR A 27 12.89 13.18 -2.18
N SER A 28 13.81 12.87 -1.28
CA SER A 28 13.60 11.87 -0.23
C SER A 28 12.53 12.32 0.74
N VAL A 29 11.78 11.35 1.28
CA VAL A 29 10.86 11.57 2.39
C VAL A 29 11.67 11.99 3.63
N ASP A 30 11.24 13.06 4.29
CA ASP A 30 11.96 13.60 5.45
C ASP A 30 11.68 12.79 6.73
N ILE A 31 10.46 12.31 6.91
CA ILE A 31 10.00 11.60 8.11
C ILE A 31 9.23 10.35 7.69
N ALA A 32 9.61 9.18 8.25
CA ALA A 32 8.91 7.92 8.10
C ALA A 32 8.54 7.34 9.47
N ILE A 33 7.28 6.89 9.62
CA ILE A 33 6.75 6.39 10.88
C ILE A 33 6.18 4.98 10.67
N ASN A 34 6.67 4.02 11.45
CA ASN A 34 6.10 2.68 11.54
C ASN A 34 6.41 2.06 12.90
N HIS A 35 5.52 1.24 13.43
CA HIS A 35 5.71 0.56 14.72
C HIS A 35 6.52 -0.72 14.63
N ASP A 36 6.67 -1.30 13.45
CA ASP A 36 7.38 -2.56 13.21
C ASP A 36 8.89 -2.29 13.01
N PRO A 37 9.77 -2.81 13.88
CA PRO A 37 11.21 -2.57 13.78
C PRO A 37 11.83 -3.19 12.53
N GLU A 38 11.31 -4.33 12.02
CA GLU A 38 11.85 -4.93 10.79
C GLU A 38 11.46 -4.11 9.55
N ALA A 39 10.24 -3.56 9.53
CA ALA A 39 9.85 -2.62 8.48
C ALA A 39 10.73 -1.36 8.50
N ILE A 40 10.99 -0.78 9.68
CA ILE A 40 11.88 0.38 9.82
C ILE A 40 13.32 0.04 9.43
N LYS A 41 13.81 -1.14 9.74
CA LYS A 41 15.14 -1.59 9.33
C LYS A 41 15.27 -1.65 7.81
N MET A 42 14.27 -2.22 7.14
CA MET A 42 14.21 -2.26 5.67
C MET A 42 14.10 -0.84 5.09
N HIS A 43 13.25 0.00 5.65
CA HIS A 43 13.08 1.38 5.23
C HIS A 43 14.38 2.18 5.34
N LYS A 44 15.12 2.03 6.44
CA LYS A 44 16.42 2.69 6.64
C LYS A 44 17.46 2.28 5.60
N ALA A 45 17.45 1.01 5.18
CA ALA A 45 18.38 0.54 4.14
C ALA A 45 18.09 1.17 2.78
N ASN A 46 16.80 1.37 2.45
CA ASN A 46 16.36 1.94 1.17
C ASN A 46 16.36 3.48 1.19
N HIS A 47 16.11 4.11 2.33
CA HIS A 47 15.96 5.57 2.51
C HIS A 47 16.82 6.07 3.68
N PRO A 48 18.17 6.06 3.55
CA PRO A 48 19.10 6.36 4.66
C PRO A 48 19.01 7.81 5.14
N ASN A 49 18.57 8.74 4.30
CA ASN A 49 18.45 10.17 4.63
C ASN A 49 17.15 10.54 5.34
N THR A 50 16.22 9.60 5.50
CA THR A 50 14.94 9.80 6.16
C THR A 50 15.08 9.71 7.67
N LYS A 51 14.41 10.60 8.42
CA LYS A 51 14.26 10.46 9.87
C LYS A 51 13.20 9.41 10.19
N HIS A 52 13.58 8.33 10.88
CA HIS A 52 12.69 7.24 11.20
C HIS A 52 12.20 7.28 12.64
N TYR A 53 10.88 7.06 12.84
CA TYR A 53 10.25 6.81 14.11
C TYR A 53 9.77 5.35 14.14
N CYS A 54 10.39 4.52 14.99
CA CYS A 54 9.95 3.14 15.24
C CYS A 54 8.93 3.15 16.40
N GLU A 55 7.77 3.73 16.15
CA GLU A 55 6.76 4.00 17.17
C GLU A 55 5.35 3.82 16.62
N ASN A 56 4.38 3.63 17.52
CA ASN A 56 2.97 3.71 17.13
C ASN A 56 2.68 5.11 16.59
N VAL A 57 2.00 5.20 15.46
CA VAL A 57 1.65 6.48 14.81
C VAL A 57 0.88 7.45 15.72
N TRP A 58 0.15 6.94 16.72
CA TRP A 58 -0.52 7.77 17.73
C TRP A 58 0.44 8.32 18.78
N ALA A 59 1.56 7.68 19.04
CA ALA A 59 2.56 8.13 20.01
C ALA A 59 3.43 9.27 19.45
N VAL A 60 3.62 9.31 18.13
CA VAL A 60 4.38 10.40 17.50
C VAL A 60 3.56 11.70 17.56
N ASP A 61 4.14 12.73 18.17
CA ASP A 61 3.58 14.06 18.18
C ASP A 61 3.91 14.79 16.88
N PRO A 62 2.91 15.15 16.03
CA PRO A 62 3.16 15.80 14.75
C PRO A 62 3.91 17.14 14.88
N VAL A 63 3.58 17.95 15.91
CA VAL A 63 4.21 19.26 16.11
C VAL A 63 5.69 19.12 16.45
N LYS A 64 6.02 18.20 17.36
CA LYS A 64 7.42 17.90 17.74
C LYS A 64 8.20 17.25 16.59
N ALA A 65 7.55 16.37 15.82
CA ALA A 65 8.20 15.69 14.69
C ALA A 65 8.62 16.68 13.60
N CYS A 66 7.75 17.65 13.27
CA CYS A 66 7.97 18.63 12.21
C CYS A 66 8.86 19.83 12.64
N LYS A 67 9.08 20.04 13.94
CA LYS A 67 9.95 21.11 14.47
C LYS A 67 9.65 22.50 13.88
N GLY A 68 8.37 22.81 13.64
CA GLY A 68 7.94 24.09 13.07
C GLY A 68 8.06 24.22 11.54
N HIS A 69 8.58 23.22 10.85
CA HIS A 69 8.60 23.23 9.39
C HIS A 69 7.19 22.95 8.82
N PRO A 70 6.77 23.65 7.76
CA PRO A 70 5.55 23.33 7.05
C PRO A 70 5.65 21.97 6.36
N ILE A 71 4.49 21.34 6.12
CA ILE A 71 4.43 20.03 5.46
C ILE A 71 3.81 20.18 4.07
N GLY A 72 4.58 19.87 3.02
CA GLY A 72 4.09 19.85 1.65
C GLY A 72 3.23 18.64 1.34
N LEU A 73 3.66 17.46 1.81
CA LEU A 73 2.96 16.18 1.59
C LEU A 73 2.99 15.32 2.85
N ALA A 74 1.83 14.85 3.28
CA ALA A 74 1.69 13.76 4.25
C ALA A 74 0.98 12.56 3.61
N TRP A 75 1.69 11.44 3.52
CA TRP A 75 1.15 10.16 3.06
C TRP A 75 0.68 9.32 4.23
N PHE A 76 -0.45 8.61 4.02
CA PHE A 76 -1.05 7.70 5.00
C PHE A 76 -1.49 6.40 4.32
N SER A 77 -0.96 5.27 4.76
CA SER A 77 -1.39 3.93 4.32
C SER A 77 -1.74 3.03 5.52
N PRO A 78 -2.83 3.36 6.26
CA PRO A 78 -3.20 2.64 7.48
C PRO A 78 -3.60 1.19 7.18
N ASP A 79 -3.30 0.28 8.12
CA ASP A 79 -3.60 -1.16 8.00
C ASP A 79 -5.08 -1.41 7.66
N CYS A 80 -5.30 -2.20 6.62
CA CYS A 80 -6.60 -2.56 6.08
C CYS A 80 -7.14 -3.91 6.58
N LYS A 81 -6.46 -4.62 7.52
CA LYS A 81 -6.81 -6.00 7.94
C LYS A 81 -8.27 -6.19 8.31
N HIS A 82 -8.97 -5.13 8.73
CA HIS A 82 -10.37 -5.18 9.16
C HIS A 82 -11.37 -4.73 8.07
N PHE A 83 -10.90 -4.31 6.91
CA PHE A 83 -11.72 -3.92 5.77
C PHE A 83 -11.62 -4.93 4.61
N SER A 84 -10.44 -5.56 4.43
CA SER A 84 -10.14 -6.41 3.28
C SER A 84 -10.96 -7.71 3.27
N LYS A 85 -11.54 -8.05 2.11
CA LYS A 85 -12.22 -9.33 1.82
C LYS A 85 -11.26 -10.53 1.88
N ALA A 86 -9.98 -10.34 1.61
CA ALA A 86 -8.99 -11.40 1.51
C ALA A 86 -8.80 -12.21 2.80
N LYS A 87 -9.19 -11.70 3.96
CA LYS A 87 -8.98 -12.35 5.26
C LYS A 87 -10.14 -13.23 5.73
N GLY A 88 -11.31 -13.22 5.08
CA GLY A 88 -12.46 -14.08 5.44
C GLY A 88 -12.95 -13.98 6.91
N GLY A 89 -12.48 -13.00 7.68
CA GLY A 89 -12.71 -12.85 9.10
C GLY A 89 -13.48 -11.60 9.49
N LYS A 90 -14.17 -11.66 10.63
CA LYS A 90 -14.93 -10.55 11.20
C LYS A 90 -13.99 -9.44 11.66
N PRO A 91 -14.29 -8.14 11.44
CA PRO A 91 -13.53 -7.04 12.00
C PRO A 91 -13.61 -7.08 13.52
N LYS A 92 -12.48 -7.35 14.19
CA LYS A 92 -12.45 -7.61 15.63
C LYS A 92 -11.96 -6.43 16.48
N ASP A 93 -11.26 -5.45 15.89
CA ASP A 93 -10.63 -4.39 16.65
C ASP A 93 -11.08 -3.00 16.17
N LYS A 94 -11.65 -2.23 17.10
CA LYS A 94 -12.03 -0.84 16.86
C LYS A 94 -10.82 0.08 16.67
N ASN A 95 -9.70 -0.21 17.34
CA ASN A 95 -8.51 0.62 17.30
C ASN A 95 -7.83 0.59 15.92
N ILE A 96 -7.76 -0.59 15.28
CA ILE A 96 -7.19 -0.72 13.93
C ILE A 96 -8.08 -0.02 12.90
N ARG A 97 -9.42 -0.09 13.05
CA ARG A 97 -10.35 0.67 12.21
C ARG A 97 -10.23 2.18 12.41
N GLY A 98 -9.71 2.60 13.56
CA GLY A 98 -9.46 3.99 13.90
C GLY A 98 -8.16 4.57 13.35
N LEU A 99 -7.28 3.77 12.74
CA LEU A 99 -5.95 4.25 12.30
C LEU A 99 -6.02 5.38 11.27
N ALA A 100 -7.04 5.42 10.43
CA ALA A 100 -7.23 6.51 9.46
C ALA A 100 -7.45 7.88 10.14
N TRP A 101 -7.95 7.92 11.40
CA TRP A 101 -8.12 9.17 12.15
C TRP A 101 -6.79 9.88 12.44
N VAL A 102 -5.65 9.20 12.32
CA VAL A 102 -4.32 9.82 12.42
C VAL A 102 -4.16 10.91 11.35
N ALA A 103 -4.71 10.74 10.15
CA ALA A 103 -4.66 11.77 9.11
C ALA A 103 -5.38 13.05 9.55
N LEU A 104 -6.53 12.94 10.24
CA LEU A 104 -7.23 14.10 10.81
C LEU A 104 -6.45 14.78 11.94
N ARG A 105 -5.75 13.99 12.77
CA ARG A 105 -4.87 14.55 13.80
C ARG A 105 -3.75 15.41 13.19
N TRP A 106 -3.10 14.90 12.12
CA TRP A 106 -2.09 15.65 11.39
C TRP A 106 -2.69 16.88 10.70
N ALA A 107 -3.87 16.74 10.08
CA ALA A 107 -4.58 17.85 9.42
C ALA A 107 -4.87 18.98 10.41
N GLY A 108 -5.35 18.65 11.62
CA GLY A 108 -5.71 19.63 12.63
C GLY A 108 -4.52 20.28 13.35
N LEU A 109 -3.41 19.54 13.56
CA LEU A 109 -2.28 20.02 14.35
C LEU A 109 -1.19 20.73 13.52
N VAL A 110 -0.90 20.24 12.33
CA VAL A 110 0.24 20.72 11.51
C VAL A 110 -0.14 21.03 10.05
N ARG A 111 -1.41 20.85 9.70
CA ARG A 111 -2.03 21.27 8.46
C ARG A 111 -1.19 20.98 7.20
N PRO A 112 -0.87 19.70 6.85
CA PRO A 112 -0.17 19.39 5.62
C PRO A 112 -0.87 20.00 4.41
N ARG A 113 -0.13 20.62 3.49
CA ARG A 113 -0.69 21.24 2.29
C ARG A 113 -1.42 20.24 1.41
N VAL A 114 -0.87 19.03 1.31
CA VAL A 114 -1.46 17.88 0.61
C VAL A 114 -1.44 16.67 1.54
N ILE A 115 -2.58 16.00 1.66
CA ILE A 115 -2.71 14.69 2.31
C ILE A 115 -3.05 13.67 1.23
N MET A 116 -2.31 12.58 1.18
CA MET A 116 -2.64 11.40 0.38
C MET A 116 -2.90 10.20 1.29
N LEU A 117 -3.97 9.46 1.02
CA LEU A 117 -4.31 8.25 1.78
C LEU A 117 -4.56 7.09 0.82
N GLU A 118 -3.89 5.97 1.07
CA GLU A 118 -4.09 4.69 0.38
C GLU A 118 -4.81 3.70 1.30
N ASN A 119 -5.74 2.92 0.73
CA ASN A 119 -6.38 1.80 1.43
C ASN A 119 -6.97 0.80 0.43
N VAL A 120 -7.68 -0.21 0.92
CA VAL A 120 -8.50 -1.10 0.10
C VAL A 120 -9.79 -0.43 -0.35
N GLU A 121 -10.41 -0.91 -1.44
CA GLU A 121 -11.66 -0.36 -1.99
C GLU A 121 -12.80 -0.34 -0.96
N GLU A 122 -12.80 -1.31 -0.04
CA GLU A 122 -13.80 -1.43 1.02
C GLU A 122 -13.72 -0.33 2.09
N PHE A 123 -12.67 0.48 2.09
CA PHE A 123 -12.53 1.62 3.01
C PHE A 123 -13.74 2.58 2.92
N LYS A 124 -14.32 2.76 1.72
CA LYS A 124 -15.55 3.55 1.52
C LYS A 124 -16.75 2.98 2.27
N THR A 125 -16.72 1.71 2.61
CA THR A 125 -17.80 1.04 3.36
C THR A 125 -17.65 1.19 4.87
N TRP A 126 -16.65 1.94 5.33
CA TRP A 126 -16.37 2.14 6.74
C TRP A 126 -17.57 2.74 7.48
N GLY A 127 -18.12 1.94 8.40
CA GLY A 127 -19.28 2.28 9.19
C GLY A 127 -19.18 1.76 10.62
N PRO A 128 -20.13 2.12 11.52
CA PRO A 128 -20.10 1.69 12.90
C PRO A 128 -20.30 0.18 13.05
N LEU A 129 -19.80 -0.34 14.17
CA LEU A 129 -19.96 -1.74 14.57
C LEU A 129 -21.08 -1.87 15.61
N ASN A 130 -21.80 -2.99 15.58
CA ASN A 130 -22.74 -3.37 16.64
C ASN A 130 -21.98 -3.83 17.92
N ARG A 131 -22.72 -4.18 18.98
CA ARG A 131 -22.13 -4.66 20.24
C ARG A 131 -21.29 -5.95 20.09
N ARG A 132 -21.55 -6.75 19.04
CA ARG A 132 -20.79 -7.98 18.72
C ARG A 132 -19.64 -7.72 17.74
N HIS A 133 -19.23 -6.45 17.54
CA HIS A 133 -18.16 -6.02 16.64
C HIS A 133 -18.37 -6.39 15.16
N HIS A 134 -19.63 -6.50 14.72
CA HIS A 134 -19.99 -6.68 13.32
C HIS A 134 -20.40 -5.35 12.68
N PRO A 135 -20.07 -5.11 11.39
CA PRO A 135 -20.56 -3.94 10.67
C PRO A 135 -22.08 -3.90 10.62
N ILE A 136 -22.66 -2.74 10.93
CA ILE A 136 -24.08 -2.49 10.79
C ILE A 136 -24.36 -2.14 9.34
N LYS A 137 -24.94 -3.07 8.57
CA LYS A 137 -25.17 -2.91 7.12
C LYS A 137 -25.90 -1.61 6.76
N SER A 138 -26.96 -1.25 7.50
CA SER A 138 -27.73 -0.01 7.27
C SER A 138 -26.96 1.29 7.58
N LYS A 139 -25.77 1.19 8.18
CA LYS A 139 -24.92 2.33 8.53
C LYS A 139 -23.55 2.26 7.81
N GLN A 140 -23.46 1.44 6.77
CA GLN A 140 -22.27 1.29 5.95
C GLN A 140 -21.95 2.63 5.26
N GLY A 141 -20.68 3.01 5.24
CA GLY A 141 -20.20 4.29 4.67
C GLY A 141 -20.26 5.49 5.63
N ARG A 142 -21.11 5.50 6.64
CA ARG A 142 -21.31 6.67 7.52
C ARG A 142 -20.04 7.16 8.22
N THR A 143 -19.13 6.27 8.58
CA THR A 143 -17.86 6.69 9.22
C THR A 143 -16.90 7.27 8.20
N PHE A 144 -16.87 6.71 6.99
CA PHE A 144 -16.11 7.26 5.87
C PHE A 144 -16.61 8.66 5.50
N GLU A 145 -17.92 8.85 5.33
CA GLU A 145 -18.54 10.17 5.07
C GLU A 145 -18.14 11.18 6.14
N LYS A 146 -18.21 10.79 7.43
CA LYS A 146 -17.81 11.63 8.54
C LYS A 146 -16.32 11.98 8.52
N PHE A 147 -15.48 11.04 8.10
CA PHE A 147 -14.05 11.26 7.95
C PHE A 147 -13.76 12.29 6.85
N VAL A 148 -14.42 12.18 5.69
CA VAL A 148 -14.30 13.16 4.59
C VAL A 148 -14.82 14.52 5.03
N GLN A 149 -15.99 14.57 5.67
CA GLN A 149 -16.56 15.83 6.15
C GLN A 149 -15.62 16.60 7.10
N GLN A 150 -14.97 15.88 8.04
CA GLN A 150 -14.03 16.53 8.96
C GLN A 150 -12.79 17.10 8.26
N LEU A 151 -12.30 16.45 7.18
CA LEU A 151 -11.25 17.07 6.35
C LEU A 151 -11.76 18.33 5.65
N THR A 152 -12.98 18.29 5.13
CA THR A 152 -13.60 19.45 4.49
C THR A 152 -13.81 20.60 5.48
N ASP A 153 -14.26 20.30 6.71
CA ASP A 153 -14.42 21.28 7.79
C ASP A 153 -13.08 21.92 8.19
N LEU A 154 -11.96 21.20 8.04
CA LEU A 154 -10.60 21.72 8.22
C LEU A 154 -10.11 22.53 7.00
N GLY A 155 -10.93 22.73 5.98
CA GLY A 155 -10.63 23.53 4.80
C GLY A 155 -9.87 22.78 3.69
N TYR A 156 -9.99 21.44 3.64
CA TYR A 156 -9.45 20.66 2.54
C TYR A 156 -10.52 20.42 1.46
N GLU A 157 -10.13 20.60 0.20
CA GLU A 157 -10.81 19.95 -0.93
C GLU A 157 -10.43 18.48 -0.94
N VAL A 158 -11.41 17.57 -1.02
CA VAL A 158 -11.19 16.12 -0.93
C VAL A 158 -11.74 15.42 -2.17
N GLN A 159 -10.91 14.64 -2.84
CA GLN A 159 -11.31 13.74 -3.91
C GLN A 159 -10.76 12.34 -3.64
N PHE A 160 -11.43 11.32 -4.18
CA PHE A 160 -10.94 9.95 -4.09
C PHE A 160 -11.31 9.14 -5.32
N LYS A 161 -10.44 8.19 -5.67
CA LYS A 161 -10.60 7.25 -6.80
C LYS A 161 -10.10 5.87 -6.41
N GLU A 162 -10.55 4.88 -7.16
CA GLU A 162 -9.95 3.55 -7.16
C GLU A 162 -9.04 3.46 -8.37
N LEU A 163 -7.79 3.07 -8.15
CA LEU A 163 -6.79 2.94 -9.20
C LEU A 163 -6.28 1.49 -9.25
N VAL A 164 -6.06 0.99 -10.47
CA VAL A 164 -5.45 -0.32 -10.72
C VAL A 164 -3.98 -0.12 -11.03
N ALA A 165 -3.10 -0.79 -10.29
CA ALA A 165 -1.66 -0.59 -10.42
C ALA A 165 -1.13 -0.88 -11.84
N ALA A 166 -1.72 -1.87 -12.54
CA ALA A 166 -1.35 -2.20 -13.92
C ALA A 166 -1.56 -1.06 -14.89
N ASP A 167 -2.59 -0.20 -14.68
CA ASP A 167 -2.88 0.95 -15.55
C ASP A 167 -1.73 1.98 -15.56
N TYR A 168 -0.84 1.90 -14.58
CA TYR A 168 0.31 2.80 -14.39
C TYR A 168 1.66 2.09 -14.56
N GLY A 169 1.67 0.86 -15.13
CA GLY A 169 2.88 0.11 -15.45
C GLY A 169 3.42 -0.75 -14.32
N ALA A 170 2.75 -0.84 -13.18
CA ALA A 170 3.13 -1.80 -12.15
C ALA A 170 2.70 -3.22 -12.56
N PRO A 171 3.54 -4.25 -12.35
CA PRO A 171 3.28 -5.61 -12.82
C PRO A 171 2.27 -6.36 -11.91
N THR A 172 1.14 -5.74 -11.61
CA THR A 172 0.09 -6.32 -10.75
C THR A 172 -1.27 -5.70 -11.03
N MET A 173 -2.32 -6.51 -11.00
CA MET A 173 -3.72 -6.08 -11.08
C MET A 173 -4.27 -5.56 -9.75
N ARG A 174 -3.38 -5.20 -8.81
CA ARG A 174 -3.77 -4.72 -7.48
C ARG A 174 -4.57 -3.42 -7.58
N LYS A 175 -5.81 -3.45 -7.14
CA LYS A 175 -6.71 -2.30 -7.08
C LYS A 175 -6.70 -1.69 -5.67
N ARG A 176 -6.62 -0.38 -5.58
CA ARG A 176 -6.59 0.35 -4.31
C ARG A 176 -7.43 1.61 -4.38
N PHE A 177 -7.97 1.96 -3.22
CA PHE A 177 -8.57 3.26 -2.95
C PHE A 177 -7.45 4.27 -2.69
N PHE A 178 -7.53 5.41 -3.34
CA PHE A 178 -6.69 6.58 -3.07
C PHE A 178 -7.56 7.78 -2.78
N MET A 179 -7.14 8.59 -1.81
CA MET A 179 -7.73 9.88 -1.50
C MET A 179 -6.64 10.95 -1.55
N ILE A 180 -6.98 12.08 -2.14
CA ILE A 180 -6.16 13.30 -2.12
C ILE A 180 -6.99 14.39 -1.45
N ALA A 181 -6.41 15.05 -0.45
CA ALA A 181 -6.98 16.22 0.19
C ALA A 181 -5.98 17.38 0.12
N ARG A 182 -6.44 18.58 -0.32
CA ARG A 182 -5.62 19.77 -0.48
C ARG A 182 -6.24 20.98 0.22
N CYS A 183 -5.40 21.81 0.85
CA CYS A 183 -5.85 23.04 1.52
C CYS A 183 -5.17 24.32 0.97
N ASP A 184 -4.54 24.23 -0.22
CA ASP A 184 -3.82 25.34 -0.86
C ASP A 184 -4.59 25.98 -2.03
N GLY A 185 -5.85 25.63 -2.23
CA GLY A 185 -6.70 26.18 -3.29
C GLY A 185 -6.33 25.74 -4.71
N LYS A 186 -5.33 24.84 -4.88
CA LYS A 186 -4.95 24.33 -6.18
C LYS A 186 -5.78 23.10 -6.54
N PRO A 187 -6.08 22.87 -7.82
CA PRO A 187 -6.88 21.72 -8.24
C PRO A 187 -6.20 20.40 -7.91
N ILE A 188 -7.00 19.38 -7.58
CA ILE A 188 -6.53 18.02 -7.45
C ILE A 188 -6.41 17.41 -8.85
N VAL A 189 -5.21 16.98 -9.19
CA VAL A 189 -4.92 16.32 -10.48
C VAL A 189 -4.68 14.84 -10.25
N TRP A 190 -5.37 14.00 -11.00
CA TRP A 190 -5.17 12.55 -11.01
C TRP A 190 -4.31 12.16 -12.21
N PRO A 191 -3.43 11.16 -12.05
CA PRO A 191 -2.63 10.68 -13.17
C PRO A 191 -3.53 9.98 -14.20
N ASP A 192 -3.22 10.18 -15.49
CA ASP A 192 -3.84 9.41 -16.57
C ASP A 192 -3.18 8.04 -16.68
N PRO A 193 -3.95 6.98 -17.05
CA PRO A 193 -3.39 5.67 -17.33
C PRO A 193 -2.32 5.74 -18.42
N THR A 194 -1.24 4.97 -18.25
CA THR A 194 -0.13 4.84 -19.21
C THR A 194 -0.08 3.45 -19.87
N HIS A 195 -0.83 2.50 -19.32
CA HIS A 195 -0.87 1.10 -19.75
C HIS A 195 -2.30 0.58 -19.82
N ALA A 196 -2.53 -0.43 -20.66
CA ALA A 196 -3.81 -1.12 -20.81
C ALA A 196 -3.60 -2.60 -21.23
N PRO A 197 -4.67 -3.41 -21.26
CA PRO A 197 -4.59 -4.77 -21.81
C PRO A 197 -4.00 -4.79 -23.24
N ALA A 198 -3.17 -5.78 -23.53
CA ALA A 198 -2.45 -5.85 -24.82
C ALA A 198 -3.37 -5.91 -26.04
N ASP A 199 -4.60 -6.38 -25.86
CA ASP A 199 -5.64 -6.48 -26.90
C ASP A 199 -6.56 -5.26 -26.99
N SER A 200 -6.35 -4.25 -26.15
CA SER A 200 -7.15 -3.02 -26.15
C SER A 200 -6.88 -2.17 -27.39
N GLU A 201 -7.86 -1.35 -27.77
CA GLU A 201 -7.74 -0.45 -28.93
C GLU A 201 -6.67 0.63 -28.72
N GLU A 202 -6.49 1.10 -27.48
CA GLU A 202 -5.50 2.10 -27.12
C GLU A 202 -4.07 1.57 -27.32
N VAL A 203 -3.83 0.29 -26.97
CA VAL A 203 -2.52 -0.36 -27.20
C VAL A 203 -2.30 -0.62 -28.69
N LYS A 204 -3.29 -1.12 -29.41
CA LYS A 204 -3.20 -1.33 -30.87
C LYS A 204 -2.89 -0.06 -31.63
N LYS A 205 -3.44 1.07 -31.20
CA LYS A 205 -3.18 2.41 -31.77
C LYS A 205 -1.89 3.07 -31.28
N GLY A 206 -1.15 2.43 -30.37
CA GLY A 206 0.09 2.97 -29.79
C GLY A 206 -0.09 4.13 -28.82
N LEU A 207 -1.32 4.37 -28.34
CA LEU A 207 -1.63 5.44 -27.37
C LEU A 207 -1.22 5.06 -25.95
N LEU A 208 -1.36 3.78 -25.57
CA LEU A 208 -0.96 3.24 -24.30
C LEU A 208 0.00 2.05 -24.51
N LYS A 209 0.80 1.75 -23.48
CA LYS A 209 1.66 0.57 -23.45
C LYS A 209 0.87 -0.65 -22.98
N PRO A 210 1.24 -1.88 -23.39
CA PRO A 210 0.64 -3.08 -22.85
C PRO A 210 1.01 -3.27 -21.37
N TYR A 211 0.13 -3.91 -20.57
CA TYR A 211 0.41 -4.27 -19.19
C TYR A 211 1.72 -5.04 -19.05
N VAL A 212 2.46 -4.73 -18.00
CA VAL A 212 3.74 -5.37 -17.68
C VAL A 212 3.49 -6.66 -16.90
N GLY A 213 4.07 -7.75 -17.34
CA GLY A 213 3.99 -9.03 -16.62
C GLY A 213 4.92 -9.06 -15.41
N ALA A 214 4.48 -9.70 -14.31
CA ALA A 214 5.26 -9.76 -13.08
C ALA A 214 6.62 -10.49 -13.25
N TYR A 215 6.76 -11.36 -14.28
CA TYR A 215 8.03 -12.03 -14.60
C TYR A 215 9.18 -11.05 -14.89
N THR A 216 8.88 -9.83 -15.36
CA THR A 216 9.89 -8.79 -15.63
C THR A 216 10.60 -8.29 -14.37
N GLN A 217 10.03 -8.58 -13.20
CA GLN A 217 10.57 -8.17 -11.89
C GLN A 217 11.26 -9.33 -11.15
N LEU A 218 11.31 -10.51 -11.77
CA LEU A 218 11.96 -11.69 -11.17
C LEU A 218 13.39 -11.78 -11.67
N ASP A 219 14.32 -11.83 -10.73
CA ASP A 219 15.70 -12.16 -11.02
C ASP A 219 15.87 -13.70 -10.95
N PHE A 220 15.85 -14.34 -12.11
CA PHE A 220 16.01 -15.78 -12.23
C PHE A 220 17.45 -16.27 -11.97
N SER A 221 18.42 -15.39 -11.81
CA SER A 221 19.79 -15.73 -11.43
C SER A 221 19.94 -15.99 -9.94
N LEU A 222 19.00 -15.53 -9.11
CA LEU A 222 19.03 -15.72 -7.67
C LEU A 222 18.83 -17.20 -7.32
N PRO A 223 19.69 -17.80 -6.47
CA PRO A 223 19.52 -19.15 -6.00
C PRO A 223 18.23 -19.28 -5.21
N CYS A 224 17.42 -20.29 -5.53
CA CYS A 224 16.16 -20.55 -4.86
C CYS A 224 16.09 -22.01 -4.40
N PRO A 225 15.76 -22.28 -3.12
CA PRO A 225 15.57 -23.66 -2.66
C PRO A 225 14.47 -24.37 -3.44
N SER A 226 14.70 -25.62 -3.83
CA SER A 226 13.68 -26.44 -4.45
C SER A 226 12.50 -26.68 -3.50
N ILE A 227 11.30 -26.79 -4.05
CA ILE A 227 10.12 -27.21 -3.27
C ILE A 227 10.24 -28.66 -2.76
N PHE A 228 11.16 -29.44 -3.31
CA PHE A 228 11.46 -30.83 -2.96
C PHE A 228 12.61 -30.97 -1.94
N ASP A 229 13.40 -29.90 -1.72
CA ASP A 229 14.47 -29.92 -0.71
C ASP A 229 13.89 -30.04 0.70
N THR A 230 14.60 -30.77 1.58
CA THR A 230 14.26 -30.83 3.02
C THR A 230 14.65 -29.55 3.75
N SER A 231 14.18 -29.38 4.99
CA SER A 231 14.57 -28.25 5.84
C SER A 231 16.07 -28.25 6.12
N GLU A 232 16.66 -29.43 6.29
CA GLU A 232 18.07 -29.67 6.55
C GLU A 232 18.92 -29.27 5.33
N GLU A 233 18.57 -29.78 4.15
CA GLU A 233 19.26 -29.44 2.88
C GLU A 233 19.23 -27.95 2.59
N ILE A 234 18.09 -27.28 2.85
CA ILE A 234 17.97 -25.84 2.65
C ILE A 234 18.85 -25.08 3.63
N LYS A 235 18.89 -25.52 4.89
CA LYS A 235 19.75 -24.91 5.90
C LYS A 235 21.23 -25.07 5.55
N GLU A 236 21.62 -26.24 5.10
CA GLU A 236 23.02 -26.53 4.71
C GLU A 236 23.43 -25.75 3.46
N LYS A 237 22.62 -25.76 2.40
CA LYS A 237 22.95 -25.12 1.11
C LYS A 237 22.86 -23.59 1.14
N TYR A 238 21.86 -23.05 1.85
CA TYR A 238 21.50 -21.62 1.75
C TYR A 238 21.60 -20.85 3.08
N GLY A 239 21.86 -21.52 4.20
CA GLY A 239 21.93 -20.92 5.53
C GLY A 239 20.60 -20.38 6.06
N ILE A 240 19.48 -20.66 5.39
CA ILE A 240 18.14 -20.15 5.75
C ILE A 240 17.27 -21.23 6.38
N ARG A 241 16.31 -20.80 7.21
CA ARG A 241 15.30 -21.69 7.78
C ARG A 241 14.07 -21.75 6.86
N ALA A 242 13.69 -22.93 6.43
CA ALA A 242 12.45 -23.15 5.68
C ALA A 242 11.63 -24.28 6.33
N VAL A 243 10.31 -24.22 6.20
CA VAL A 243 9.41 -25.30 6.65
C VAL A 243 9.21 -26.27 5.48
N ARG A 244 9.76 -27.48 5.64
CA ARG A 244 9.66 -28.57 4.66
C ARG A 244 9.39 -29.91 5.38
N PRO A 245 8.75 -30.89 4.73
CA PRO A 245 8.13 -30.81 3.39
C PRO A 245 6.91 -29.90 3.38
N LEU A 246 6.55 -29.41 2.18
CA LEU A 246 5.29 -28.71 1.99
C LEU A 246 4.11 -29.67 2.19
N ALA A 247 3.02 -29.15 2.75
CA ALA A 247 1.79 -29.94 2.91
C ALA A 247 1.27 -30.44 1.56
N GLN A 248 0.75 -31.68 1.49
CA GLN A 248 0.29 -32.32 0.24
C GLN A 248 -0.67 -31.42 -0.55
N LYS A 249 -1.64 -30.76 0.12
CA LYS A 249 -2.57 -29.80 -0.53
C LYS A 249 -1.85 -28.64 -1.23
N THR A 250 -0.69 -28.23 -0.72
CA THR A 250 0.13 -27.18 -1.33
C THR A 250 0.86 -27.72 -2.56
N MET A 251 1.44 -28.92 -2.46
CA MET A 251 2.08 -29.60 -3.60
C MET A 251 1.10 -29.85 -4.74
N ASP A 252 -0.11 -30.33 -4.44
CA ASP A 252 -1.17 -30.56 -5.43
C ASP A 252 -1.60 -29.25 -6.12
N ARG A 253 -1.60 -28.15 -5.38
CA ARG A 253 -1.92 -26.82 -5.94
C ARG A 253 -0.82 -26.32 -6.87
N ILE A 254 0.45 -26.52 -6.48
CA ILE A 254 1.61 -26.19 -7.31
C ILE A 254 1.58 -27.02 -8.60
N ALA A 255 1.37 -28.34 -8.50
CA ALA A 255 1.31 -29.23 -9.66
C ALA A 255 0.20 -28.81 -10.65
N ARG A 256 -1.02 -28.56 -10.14
CA ARG A 256 -2.13 -28.08 -10.98
C ARG A 256 -1.83 -26.73 -11.62
N GLY A 257 -1.22 -25.81 -10.86
CA GLY A 257 -0.78 -24.52 -11.38
C GLY A 257 0.26 -24.66 -12.49
N PHE A 258 1.25 -25.51 -12.27
CA PHE A 258 2.30 -25.79 -13.25
C PHE A 258 1.73 -26.35 -14.56
N ILE A 259 0.87 -27.38 -14.50
CA ILE A 259 0.22 -27.96 -15.67
C ILE A 259 -0.62 -26.91 -16.41
N LYS A 260 -1.50 -26.22 -15.70
CA LYS A 260 -2.45 -25.27 -16.29
C LYS A 260 -1.77 -24.07 -16.94
N PHE A 261 -0.73 -23.54 -16.30
CA PHE A 261 -0.24 -22.23 -16.61
C PHE A 261 1.18 -22.18 -17.19
N ILE A 262 1.98 -23.21 -16.98
CA ILE A 262 3.34 -23.28 -17.52
C ILE A 262 3.40 -24.26 -18.70
N LEU A 263 3.00 -25.51 -18.52
CA LEU A 263 3.06 -26.50 -19.59
C LEU A 263 2.14 -26.14 -20.77
N ASN A 264 0.98 -25.58 -20.51
CA ASN A 264 -0.01 -25.21 -21.54
C ASN A 264 0.12 -23.77 -22.02
N ASN A 265 1.13 -23.01 -21.56
CA ASN A 265 1.37 -21.63 -21.97
C ASN A 265 2.85 -21.38 -22.29
N PRO A 266 3.17 -20.92 -23.51
CA PRO A 266 4.55 -20.68 -23.92
C PRO A 266 5.17 -19.43 -23.27
N LYS A 267 4.38 -18.58 -22.60
CA LYS A 267 4.85 -17.36 -21.94
C LYS A 267 4.78 -17.52 -20.44
N PRO A 268 5.89 -17.31 -19.71
CA PRO A 268 5.89 -17.34 -18.25
C PRO A 268 4.99 -16.23 -17.69
N PHE A 269 4.21 -16.56 -16.68
CA PHE A 269 3.34 -15.60 -15.99
C PHE A 269 3.21 -15.95 -14.49
N ILE A 270 2.81 -14.99 -13.70
CA ILE A 270 2.60 -15.15 -12.27
C ILE A 270 1.11 -15.24 -11.99
N ILE A 271 0.74 -16.22 -11.18
CA ILE A 271 -0.63 -16.46 -10.77
C ILE A 271 -0.82 -15.95 -9.34
N GLN A 272 -1.84 -15.16 -9.16
CA GLN A 272 -2.33 -14.84 -7.83
C GLN A 272 -3.29 -15.96 -7.40
N CYS A 273 -2.93 -16.69 -6.34
CA CYS A 273 -3.85 -17.61 -5.66
C CYS A 273 -4.63 -16.81 -4.59
N ASN A 274 -5.95 -16.80 -4.70
CA ASN A 274 -6.87 -16.27 -3.67
C ASN A 274 -7.08 -17.28 -2.53
#